data_d0d59ab0eadbcd66533cc34d8778090c
#
_entry.id   d0d59ab0eadbcd66533cc34d8778090c
#
_cell.length_a   1.000
_cell.length_b   1.000
_cell.length_c   1.000
_cell.angle_alpha   90.00
_cell.angle_beta   90.00
_cell.angle_gamma   90.00
#
_symmetry.space_group_name_H-M   'P 1'
#
loop_
_entity.id
_entity.type
_entity.pdbx_description
1 polymer ?
#
loop_
_entity_poly.entity_id
_entity_poly.type
_entity_poly.pdbx_seq_one_letter_code
_entity_poly.pdbx_strand_id
1 'polypeptide(L)'
;MDLAGKVAIVTGGASGLGRATVEAYVAKGAKVAIFDMNEANAREVIAALGEDKVAFWQVNVADEEVVKTAVAAVVEKFGALHICNNYAGIGNACKTYGKNGVFPLDQYMMVININLVGTFNVSRYAAEQMAKNDPINSDGGRGVIINTASVAAYEGQVGQVAYSASKGGVVGMTLPMARDLASCGVRVNTIVPGLIHTPLFESLPEQAYKSLEASVCYPPRLGKPEEIAHLSVFIAENDYVNGESIRLDGAIRMQPR
;
A
#
# COMPACT_ATOMS: atom_id res chain seq x y z
N MET A 1 3.86 -17.55 -4.75
CA MET A 1 2.59 -18.19 -5.23
C MET A 1 2.33 -17.82 -6.69
N ASP A 2 1.67 -18.68 -7.49
CA ASP A 2 1.11 -18.26 -8.78
C ASP A 2 -0.11 -17.38 -8.54
N LEU A 3 -0.23 -16.25 -9.27
CA LEU A 3 -1.34 -15.31 -9.09
C LEU A 3 -2.61 -15.70 -9.87
N ALA A 4 -2.51 -16.62 -10.83
CA ALA A 4 -3.68 -17.07 -11.59
C ALA A 4 -4.78 -17.63 -10.66
N GLY A 5 -5.98 -17.05 -10.76
CA GLY A 5 -7.13 -17.41 -9.92
C GLY A 5 -7.05 -16.96 -8.44
N LYS A 6 -6.00 -16.25 -8.02
CA LYS A 6 -5.90 -15.71 -6.66
C LYS A 6 -6.75 -14.45 -6.51
N VAL A 7 -7.09 -14.13 -5.27
CA VAL A 7 -7.90 -12.97 -4.92
C VAL A 7 -7.05 -11.99 -4.14
N ALA A 8 -7.06 -10.72 -4.56
CA ALA A 8 -6.33 -9.65 -3.90
C ALA A 8 -7.28 -8.54 -3.41
N ILE A 9 -6.98 -7.95 -2.26
CA ILE A 9 -7.47 -6.63 -1.84
C ILE A 9 -6.36 -5.62 -2.12
N VAL A 10 -6.71 -4.48 -2.71
CA VAL A 10 -5.81 -3.34 -2.92
C VAL A 10 -6.49 -2.09 -2.36
N THR A 11 -5.99 -1.59 -1.22
CA THR A 11 -6.45 -0.31 -0.67
C THR A 11 -5.82 0.86 -1.43
N GLY A 12 -6.56 1.96 -1.65
CA GLY A 12 -6.11 3.03 -2.55
C GLY A 12 -6.03 2.58 -4.01
N GLY A 13 -6.77 1.54 -4.37
CA GLY A 13 -6.68 0.86 -5.68
C GLY A 13 -7.28 1.61 -6.86
N ALA A 14 -7.95 2.74 -6.60
CA ALA A 14 -8.58 3.54 -7.66
C ALA A 14 -7.62 4.50 -8.39
N SER A 15 -6.40 4.71 -7.87
CA SER A 15 -5.44 5.65 -8.47
C SER A 15 -3.97 5.28 -8.19
N GLY A 16 -3.04 5.93 -8.88
CA GLY A 16 -1.60 5.90 -8.60
C GLY A 16 -1.01 4.48 -8.46
N LEU A 17 -0.30 4.24 -7.36
CA LEU A 17 0.38 2.97 -7.09
C LEU A 17 -0.61 1.79 -6.97
N GLY A 18 -1.75 2.06 -6.31
CA GLY A 18 -2.79 1.04 -6.13
C GLY A 18 -3.39 0.61 -7.47
N ARG A 19 -3.76 1.56 -8.32
CA ARG A 19 -4.31 1.27 -9.66
C ARG A 19 -3.33 0.46 -10.50
N ALA A 20 -2.07 0.85 -10.58
CA ALA A 20 -1.06 0.10 -11.33
C ALA A 20 -0.90 -1.33 -10.79
N THR A 21 -1.02 -1.53 -9.47
CA THR A 21 -0.98 -2.86 -8.86
C THR A 21 -2.23 -3.68 -9.19
N VAL A 22 -3.43 -3.07 -9.20
CA VAL A 22 -4.67 -3.71 -9.66
C VAL A 22 -4.51 -4.22 -11.09
N GLU A 23 -4.03 -3.35 -12.01
CA GLU A 23 -3.80 -3.68 -13.41
C GLU A 23 -2.80 -4.84 -13.56
N ALA A 24 -1.68 -4.80 -12.82
CA ALA A 24 -0.67 -5.85 -12.86
C ALA A 24 -1.19 -7.22 -12.33
N TYR A 25 -1.97 -7.22 -11.26
CA TYR A 25 -2.55 -8.44 -10.72
C TYR A 25 -3.60 -9.04 -11.66
N VAL A 26 -4.46 -8.22 -12.26
CA VAL A 26 -5.44 -8.68 -13.27
C VAL A 26 -4.73 -9.24 -14.50
N ALA A 27 -3.65 -8.63 -14.96
CA ALA A 27 -2.84 -9.14 -16.07
C ALA A 27 -2.22 -10.51 -15.78
N LYS A 28 -1.97 -10.84 -14.49
CA LYS A 28 -1.51 -12.15 -14.03
C LYS A 28 -2.65 -13.15 -13.74
N GLY A 29 -3.90 -12.78 -14.03
CA GLY A 29 -5.06 -13.65 -13.85
C GLY A 29 -5.67 -13.66 -12.44
N ALA A 30 -5.29 -12.71 -11.59
CA ALA A 30 -5.92 -12.54 -10.28
C ALA A 30 -7.25 -11.79 -10.39
N LYS A 31 -8.13 -12.00 -9.40
CA LYS A 31 -9.31 -11.17 -9.15
C LYS A 31 -8.96 -10.14 -8.08
N VAL A 32 -9.43 -8.90 -8.24
CA VAL A 32 -9.02 -7.80 -7.36
C VAL A 32 -10.22 -7.06 -6.78
N ALA A 33 -10.20 -6.88 -5.48
CA ALA A 33 -11.09 -6.00 -4.72
C ALA A 33 -10.40 -4.64 -4.50
N ILE A 34 -10.96 -3.59 -5.08
CA ILE A 34 -10.52 -2.22 -4.83
C ILE A 34 -11.21 -1.70 -3.57
N PHE A 35 -10.41 -1.31 -2.58
CA PHE A 35 -10.86 -0.55 -1.41
C PHE A 35 -10.40 0.90 -1.54
N ASP A 36 -11.34 1.80 -1.79
CA ASP A 36 -11.03 3.22 -2.00
C ASP A 36 -12.19 4.10 -1.54
N MET A 37 -11.96 5.38 -1.35
CA MET A 37 -13.00 6.36 -1.10
C MET A 37 -13.58 6.94 -2.39
N ASN A 38 -12.82 6.86 -3.51
CA ASN A 38 -13.19 7.44 -4.81
C ASN A 38 -13.86 6.40 -5.72
N GLU A 39 -15.19 6.35 -5.65
CA GLU A 39 -15.99 5.45 -6.48
C GLU A 39 -15.87 5.76 -7.98
N ALA A 40 -15.78 7.04 -8.37
CA ALA A 40 -15.72 7.42 -9.78
C ALA A 40 -14.46 6.83 -10.45
N ASN A 41 -13.29 7.04 -9.85
CA ASN A 41 -12.05 6.46 -10.35
C ASN A 41 -12.07 4.93 -10.34
N ALA A 42 -12.65 4.31 -9.29
CA ALA A 42 -12.75 2.85 -9.22
C ALA A 42 -13.63 2.28 -10.35
N ARG A 43 -14.72 2.96 -10.71
CA ARG A 43 -15.57 2.58 -11.85
C ARG A 43 -14.83 2.62 -13.20
N GLU A 44 -13.93 3.61 -13.38
CA GLU A 44 -13.07 3.66 -14.58
C GLU A 44 -12.14 2.44 -14.66
N VAL A 45 -11.53 2.05 -13.54
CA VAL A 45 -10.66 0.88 -13.47
C VAL A 45 -11.44 -0.39 -13.78
N ILE A 46 -12.64 -0.55 -13.20
CA ILE A 46 -13.51 -1.70 -13.44
C ILE A 46 -13.94 -1.77 -14.92
N ALA A 47 -14.33 -0.62 -15.50
CA ALA A 47 -14.72 -0.57 -16.92
C ALA A 47 -13.57 -0.98 -17.87
N ALA A 48 -12.33 -0.67 -17.51
CA ALA A 48 -11.15 -1.01 -18.30
C ALA A 48 -10.73 -2.50 -18.15
N LEU A 49 -10.93 -3.12 -16.97
CA LEU A 49 -10.38 -4.44 -16.64
C LEU A 49 -11.43 -5.57 -16.61
N GLY A 50 -12.71 -5.23 -16.49
CA GLY A 50 -13.85 -6.15 -16.45
C GLY A 50 -14.39 -6.41 -15.04
N GLU A 51 -15.73 -6.43 -14.92
CA GLU A 51 -16.45 -6.64 -13.65
C GLU A 51 -16.35 -8.08 -13.13
N ASP A 52 -15.97 -9.00 -13.97
CA ASP A 52 -15.69 -10.40 -13.63
C ASP A 52 -14.38 -10.55 -12.85
N LYS A 53 -13.44 -9.62 -13.04
CA LYS A 53 -12.10 -9.63 -12.44
C LYS A 53 -11.92 -8.60 -11.32
N VAL A 54 -12.61 -7.45 -11.41
CA VAL A 54 -12.44 -6.33 -10.47
C VAL A 54 -13.77 -5.94 -9.86
N ALA A 55 -13.76 -5.71 -8.54
CA ALA A 55 -14.91 -5.17 -7.83
C ALA A 55 -14.46 -4.05 -6.87
N PHE A 56 -15.38 -3.19 -6.51
CA PHE A 56 -15.15 -2.02 -5.65
C PHE A 56 -15.98 -2.08 -4.38
N TRP A 57 -15.38 -1.67 -3.29
CA TRP A 57 -16.03 -1.34 -2.02
C TRP A 57 -15.54 0.04 -1.56
N GLN A 58 -16.48 0.91 -1.20
CA GLN A 58 -16.12 2.18 -0.59
C GLN A 58 -15.69 1.94 0.86
N VAL A 59 -14.39 2.10 1.12
CA VAL A 59 -13.79 1.76 2.41
C VAL A 59 -12.93 2.90 2.93
N ASN A 60 -13.32 3.46 4.08
CA ASN A 60 -12.40 4.19 4.93
C ASN A 60 -11.60 3.19 5.77
N VAL A 61 -10.31 3.06 5.51
CA VAL A 61 -9.45 2.09 6.20
C VAL A 61 -9.33 2.34 7.71
N ALA A 62 -9.59 3.57 8.18
CA ALA A 62 -9.59 3.92 9.59
C ALA A 62 -10.88 3.48 10.34
N ASP A 63 -11.90 3.04 9.62
CA ASP A 63 -13.17 2.56 10.20
C ASP A 63 -13.15 1.03 10.30
N GLU A 64 -13.15 0.53 11.54
CA GLU A 64 -13.02 -0.89 11.83
C GLU A 64 -14.17 -1.72 11.26
N GLU A 65 -15.41 -1.31 11.47
CA GLU A 65 -16.58 -2.09 11.07
C GLU A 65 -16.76 -2.09 9.54
N VAL A 66 -16.44 -0.98 8.89
CA VAL A 66 -16.44 -0.88 7.43
C VAL A 66 -15.41 -1.84 6.84
N VAL A 67 -14.17 -1.84 7.37
CA VAL A 67 -13.10 -2.75 6.90
C VAL A 67 -13.49 -4.22 7.11
N LYS A 68 -13.95 -4.58 8.31
CA LYS A 68 -14.36 -5.93 8.65
C LYS A 68 -15.44 -6.47 7.69
N THR A 69 -16.49 -5.66 7.48
CA THR A 69 -17.59 -6.01 6.59
C THR A 69 -17.12 -6.12 5.13
N ALA A 70 -16.29 -5.18 4.66
CA ALA A 70 -15.80 -5.20 3.30
C ALA A 70 -14.89 -6.41 3.02
N VAL A 71 -13.99 -6.77 3.95
CA VAL A 71 -13.14 -7.96 3.80
C VAL A 71 -13.98 -9.24 3.73
N ALA A 72 -15.02 -9.37 4.58
CA ALA A 72 -15.92 -10.51 4.51
C ALA A 72 -16.67 -10.58 3.17
N ALA A 73 -17.13 -9.44 2.65
CA ALA A 73 -17.83 -9.35 1.36
C ALA A 73 -16.93 -9.71 0.17
N VAL A 74 -15.61 -9.46 0.25
CA VAL A 74 -14.64 -9.92 -0.76
C VAL A 74 -14.59 -11.45 -0.81
N VAL A 75 -14.51 -12.09 0.36
CA VAL A 75 -14.47 -13.56 0.46
C VAL A 75 -15.81 -14.16 -0.02
N GLU A 76 -16.94 -13.56 0.33
CA GLU A 76 -18.25 -13.98 -0.16
C GLU A 76 -18.34 -13.90 -1.70
N LYS A 77 -17.84 -12.79 -2.29
CA LYS A 77 -17.90 -12.58 -3.75
C LYS A 77 -16.94 -13.46 -4.54
N PHE A 78 -15.70 -13.63 -4.06
CA PHE A 78 -14.63 -14.27 -4.82
C PHE A 78 -14.20 -15.64 -4.30
N GLY A 79 -14.73 -16.06 -3.15
CA GLY A 79 -14.50 -17.39 -2.54
C GLY A 79 -13.29 -17.48 -1.62
N ALA A 80 -12.33 -16.56 -1.70
CA ALA A 80 -11.11 -16.57 -0.87
C ALA A 80 -10.45 -15.19 -0.82
N LEU A 81 -9.38 -15.04 -0.02
CA LEU A 81 -8.48 -13.90 -0.03
C LEU A 81 -7.03 -14.39 0.12
N HIS A 82 -6.13 -14.01 -0.79
CA HIS A 82 -4.75 -14.49 -0.80
C HIS A 82 -3.70 -13.37 -0.71
N ILE A 83 -4.04 -12.16 -1.17
CA ILE A 83 -3.12 -11.04 -1.24
C ILE A 83 -3.81 -9.80 -0.66
N CYS A 84 -3.09 -9.04 0.16
CA CYS A 84 -3.56 -7.74 0.66
C CYS A 84 -2.47 -6.69 0.44
N ASN A 85 -2.72 -5.73 -0.45
CA ASN A 85 -1.84 -4.58 -0.66
C ASN A 85 -2.43 -3.32 -0.02
N ASN A 86 -1.67 -2.67 0.84
CA ASN A 86 -2.07 -1.48 1.56
C ASN A 86 -1.38 -0.24 0.98
N TYR A 87 -2.07 0.47 0.06
CA TYR A 87 -1.61 1.75 -0.50
C TYR A 87 -2.40 2.96 0.02
N ALA A 88 -3.57 2.77 0.63
CA ALA A 88 -4.35 3.87 1.17
C ALA A 88 -3.52 4.69 2.15
N GLY A 89 -3.46 5.99 1.93
CA GLY A 89 -2.70 6.89 2.77
C GLY A 89 -2.82 8.34 2.32
N ILE A 90 -2.52 9.24 3.23
CA ILE A 90 -2.50 10.68 3.01
C ILE A 90 -1.16 11.28 3.43
N GLY A 91 -0.78 12.37 2.76
CA GLY A 91 0.32 13.22 3.18
C GLY A 91 -0.21 14.47 3.89
N ASN A 92 0.57 15.00 4.82
CA ASN A 92 0.36 16.31 5.40
C ASN A 92 1.73 16.95 5.66
N ALA A 93 1.89 18.21 5.24
CA ALA A 93 3.10 18.99 5.47
C ALA A 93 2.82 20.08 6.52
N CYS A 94 3.10 19.78 7.80
CA CYS A 94 2.96 20.72 8.89
C CYS A 94 4.16 20.64 9.84
N LYS A 95 4.77 21.78 10.13
CA LYS A 95 5.87 21.86 11.10
C LYS A 95 5.35 21.64 12.52
N THR A 96 6.13 20.95 13.36
CA THR A 96 5.81 20.77 14.79
C THR A 96 5.48 22.09 15.48
N TYR A 97 6.23 23.15 15.11
CA TYR A 97 5.97 24.53 15.48
C TYR A 97 6.43 25.48 14.36
N GLY A 98 5.66 26.51 14.06
CA GLY A 98 5.98 27.48 13.01
C GLY A 98 5.20 28.78 13.14
N LYS A 99 5.16 29.59 12.08
CA LYS A 99 4.47 30.90 12.09
C LYS A 99 2.99 30.80 12.45
N ASN A 100 2.35 29.68 12.12
CA ASN A 100 0.93 29.41 12.39
C ASN A 100 0.68 28.73 13.76
N GLY A 101 1.69 28.70 14.63
CA GLY A 101 1.60 28.05 15.94
C GLY A 101 2.07 26.60 15.93
N VAL A 102 1.53 25.82 16.89
CA VAL A 102 1.82 24.39 17.05
C VAL A 102 1.04 23.56 16.05
N PHE A 103 1.58 22.42 15.66
CA PHE A 103 0.88 21.47 14.79
C PHE A 103 -0.41 21.00 15.47
N PRO A 104 -1.60 21.17 14.84
CA PRO A 104 -2.87 20.70 15.40
C PRO A 104 -2.86 19.17 15.58
N LEU A 105 -3.19 18.72 16.79
CA LEU A 105 -3.11 17.29 17.13
C LEU A 105 -4.09 16.43 16.34
N ASP A 106 -5.27 16.97 16.02
CA ASP A 106 -6.28 16.30 15.19
C ASP A 106 -5.78 15.99 13.78
N GLN A 107 -5.03 16.92 13.17
CA GLN A 107 -4.41 16.70 11.87
C GLN A 107 -3.28 15.66 11.94
N TYR A 108 -2.48 15.67 13.02
CA TYR A 108 -1.49 14.64 13.26
C TYR A 108 -2.15 13.26 13.37
N MET A 109 -3.19 13.15 14.21
CA MET A 109 -3.91 11.91 14.42
C MET A 109 -4.64 11.42 13.18
N MET A 110 -5.13 12.32 12.32
CA MET A 110 -5.72 11.93 11.02
C MET A 110 -4.73 11.15 10.17
N VAL A 111 -3.47 11.62 10.06
CA VAL A 111 -2.43 10.93 9.30
C VAL A 111 -2.08 9.58 9.93
N ILE A 112 -1.95 9.52 11.26
CA ILE A 112 -1.67 8.27 11.98
C ILE A 112 -2.81 7.27 11.79
N ASN A 113 -4.05 7.71 11.94
CA ASN A 113 -5.22 6.84 11.85
C ASN A 113 -5.38 6.24 10.45
N ILE A 114 -5.18 7.02 9.40
CA ILE A 114 -5.31 6.50 8.03
C ILE A 114 -4.09 5.65 7.65
N ASN A 115 -2.88 6.18 7.80
CA ASN A 115 -1.68 5.55 7.24
C ASN A 115 -1.19 4.35 8.05
N LEU A 116 -1.30 4.39 9.38
CA LEU A 116 -0.76 3.37 10.26
C LEU A 116 -1.87 2.46 10.81
N VAL A 117 -2.85 3.05 11.52
CA VAL A 117 -3.95 2.27 12.09
C VAL A 117 -4.77 1.61 10.99
N GLY A 118 -5.08 2.34 9.90
CA GLY A 118 -5.80 1.81 8.75
C GLY A 118 -5.08 0.67 8.06
N THR A 119 -3.76 0.78 7.86
CA THR A 119 -2.93 -0.31 7.32
C THR A 119 -3.00 -1.56 8.22
N PHE A 120 -2.86 -1.40 9.53
CA PHE A 120 -3.00 -2.51 10.48
C PHE A 120 -4.41 -3.10 10.49
N ASN A 121 -5.42 -2.23 10.44
CA ASN A 121 -6.83 -2.61 10.46
C ASN A 121 -7.19 -3.53 9.28
N VAL A 122 -6.82 -3.15 8.06
CA VAL A 122 -7.05 -4.00 6.87
C VAL A 122 -6.23 -5.28 6.95
N SER A 123 -4.96 -5.17 7.37
CA SER A 123 -4.04 -6.32 7.45
C SER A 123 -4.54 -7.42 8.40
N ARG A 124 -5.05 -7.06 9.59
CA ARG A 124 -5.51 -8.06 10.58
C ARG A 124 -6.75 -8.83 10.11
N TYR A 125 -7.70 -8.15 9.46
CA TYR A 125 -8.87 -8.83 8.90
C TYR A 125 -8.54 -9.64 7.64
N ALA A 126 -7.60 -9.15 6.82
CA ALA A 126 -7.08 -9.93 5.70
C ALA A 126 -6.37 -11.21 6.19
N ALA A 127 -5.51 -11.10 7.21
CA ALA A 127 -4.83 -12.24 7.82
C ALA A 127 -5.80 -13.28 8.39
N GLU A 128 -6.88 -12.84 9.06
CA GLU A 128 -7.93 -13.71 9.57
C GLU A 128 -8.57 -14.57 8.46
N GLN A 129 -8.83 -13.97 7.29
CA GLN A 129 -9.40 -14.71 6.16
C GLN A 129 -8.35 -15.60 5.47
N MET A 130 -7.13 -15.11 5.28
CA MET A 130 -6.04 -15.90 4.70
C MET A 130 -5.73 -17.15 5.52
N ALA A 131 -5.76 -17.07 6.84
CA ALA A 131 -5.53 -18.20 7.74
C ALA A 131 -6.55 -19.34 7.56
N LYS A 132 -7.73 -19.07 7.00
CA LYS A 132 -8.79 -20.04 6.71
C LYS A 132 -8.63 -20.73 5.36
N ASN A 133 -7.74 -20.24 4.49
CA ASN A 133 -7.49 -20.86 3.18
C ASN A 133 -6.84 -22.25 3.35
N ASP A 134 -7.06 -23.12 2.39
CA ASP A 134 -6.20 -24.28 2.19
C ASP A 134 -4.78 -23.83 1.80
N PRO A 135 -3.74 -24.57 2.18
CA PRO A 135 -2.38 -24.29 1.74
C PRO A 135 -2.26 -24.23 0.21
N ILE A 136 -1.59 -23.20 -0.30
CA ILE A 136 -1.40 -22.95 -1.73
C ILE A 136 -0.06 -23.47 -2.27
N ASN A 137 0.80 -23.98 -1.40
CA ASN A 137 2.09 -24.58 -1.73
C ASN A 137 2.49 -25.63 -0.68
N SER A 138 3.59 -26.36 -0.94
CA SER A 138 4.12 -27.42 -0.06
C SER A 138 4.59 -26.92 1.31
N ASP A 139 4.88 -25.62 1.43
CA ASP A 139 5.39 -25.00 2.65
C ASP A 139 4.25 -24.55 3.59
N GLY A 140 3.00 -24.78 3.21
CA GLY A 140 1.83 -24.40 3.99
C GLY A 140 1.42 -22.94 3.83
N GLY A 141 1.91 -22.25 2.81
CA GLY A 141 1.58 -20.84 2.54
C GLY A 141 0.10 -20.64 2.25
N ARG A 142 -0.51 -19.55 2.75
CA ARG A 142 -1.94 -19.23 2.61
C ARG A 142 -2.21 -17.84 2.12
N GLY A 143 -1.22 -16.93 2.20
CA GLY A 143 -1.39 -15.56 1.73
C GLY A 143 -0.18 -14.67 1.96
N VAL A 144 -0.29 -13.43 1.49
CA VAL A 144 0.72 -12.39 1.69
C VAL A 144 0.09 -11.02 1.89
N ILE A 145 0.61 -10.28 2.85
CA ILE A 145 0.30 -8.87 3.10
C ILE A 145 1.50 -8.04 2.64
N ILE A 146 1.24 -6.99 1.86
CA ILE A 146 2.24 -6.07 1.34
C ILE A 146 1.83 -4.66 1.75
N ASN A 147 2.54 -4.09 2.70
CA ASN A 147 2.28 -2.73 3.19
C ASN A 147 3.10 -1.70 2.41
N THR A 148 2.71 -0.44 2.50
CA THR A 148 3.41 0.66 1.85
C THR A 148 3.85 1.70 2.87
N ALA A 149 5.18 1.77 3.08
CA ALA A 149 5.82 2.83 3.84
C ALA A 149 6.19 4.02 2.92
N SER A 150 7.35 4.59 3.12
CA SER A 150 7.97 5.64 2.30
C SER A 150 9.44 5.79 2.75
N VAL A 151 10.29 6.33 1.88
CA VAL A 151 11.62 6.81 2.29
C VAL A 151 11.55 7.83 3.43
N ALA A 152 10.42 8.55 3.56
CA ALA A 152 10.15 9.47 4.68
C ALA A 152 10.10 8.76 6.05
N ALA A 153 9.99 7.43 6.10
CA ALA A 153 10.15 6.66 7.35
C ALA A 153 11.56 6.76 7.92
N TYR A 154 12.55 7.02 7.07
CA TYR A 154 13.97 7.08 7.41
C TYR A 154 14.54 8.49 7.29
N GLU A 155 14.11 9.24 6.28
CA GLU A 155 14.68 10.52 5.88
C GLU A 155 13.58 11.58 5.72
N GLY A 156 12.73 11.72 6.75
CA GLY A 156 11.62 12.69 6.73
C GLY A 156 12.09 14.12 6.62
N GLN A 157 11.42 14.89 5.78
CA GLN A 157 11.70 16.29 5.53
C GLN A 157 10.98 17.21 6.53
N VAL A 158 11.36 18.48 6.55
CA VAL A 158 10.68 19.52 7.32
C VAL A 158 9.17 19.52 7.01
N GLY A 159 8.36 19.39 8.05
CA GLY A 159 6.90 19.32 7.95
C GLY A 159 6.33 17.91 7.85
N GLN A 160 7.14 16.87 7.75
CA GLN A 160 6.66 15.49 7.56
C GLN A 160 6.55 14.68 8.85
N VAL A 161 6.53 15.30 10.05
CA VAL A 161 6.58 14.58 11.33
C VAL A 161 5.46 13.54 11.49
N ALA A 162 4.21 13.86 11.12
CA ALA A 162 3.10 12.92 11.18
C ALA A 162 3.23 11.82 10.12
N TYR A 163 3.58 12.20 8.89
CA TYR A 163 3.77 11.27 7.79
C TYR A 163 4.91 10.30 8.08
N SER A 164 6.09 10.81 8.49
CA SER A 164 7.24 10.00 8.84
C SER A 164 6.98 9.07 10.03
N ALA A 165 6.27 9.55 11.07
CA ALA A 165 5.86 8.72 12.19
C ALA A 165 4.95 7.56 11.73
N SER A 166 3.94 7.87 10.87
CA SER A 166 3.05 6.84 10.35
C SER A 166 3.79 5.79 9.50
N LYS A 167 4.68 6.22 8.61
CA LYS A 167 5.43 5.34 7.72
C LYS A 167 6.55 4.59 8.44
N GLY A 168 7.17 5.19 9.47
CA GLY A 168 8.08 4.52 10.41
C GLY A 168 7.37 3.44 11.22
N GLY A 169 6.12 3.69 11.64
CA GLY A 169 5.28 2.68 12.29
C GLY A 169 4.97 1.49 11.39
N VAL A 170 4.68 1.71 10.10
CA VAL A 170 4.48 0.64 9.11
C VAL A 170 5.74 -0.21 8.96
N VAL A 171 6.93 0.40 8.87
CA VAL A 171 8.21 -0.34 8.86
C VAL A 171 8.37 -1.14 10.15
N GLY A 172 8.13 -0.52 11.31
CA GLY A 172 8.30 -1.15 12.62
C GLY A 172 7.39 -2.36 12.85
N MET A 173 6.17 -2.36 12.31
CA MET A 173 5.24 -3.49 12.47
C MET A 173 5.48 -4.64 11.47
N THR A 174 6.30 -4.47 10.42
CA THR A 174 6.49 -5.46 9.36
C THR A 174 7.01 -6.79 9.89
N LEU A 175 8.15 -6.78 10.56
CA LEU A 175 8.78 -8.00 11.07
C LEU A 175 7.98 -8.67 12.21
N PRO A 176 7.45 -7.95 13.22
CA PRO A 176 6.57 -8.56 14.22
C PRO A 176 5.35 -9.24 13.60
N MET A 177 4.64 -8.58 12.68
CA MET A 177 3.50 -9.19 12.00
C MET A 177 3.88 -10.45 11.20
N ALA A 178 5.03 -10.42 10.49
CA ALA A 178 5.52 -11.61 9.77
C ALA A 178 5.78 -12.79 10.70
N ARG A 179 6.28 -12.53 11.91
CA ARG A 179 6.51 -13.54 12.95
C ARG A 179 5.22 -14.05 13.56
N ASP A 180 4.30 -13.16 13.89
CA ASP A 180 2.98 -13.53 14.46
C ASP A 180 2.18 -14.42 13.50
N LEU A 181 2.25 -14.12 12.20
CA LEU A 181 1.46 -14.80 11.18
C LEU A 181 2.16 -16.01 10.53
N ALA A 182 3.41 -16.29 10.89
CA ALA A 182 4.16 -17.44 10.36
C ALA A 182 3.44 -18.77 10.57
N SER A 183 2.88 -18.99 11.75
CA SER A 183 2.11 -20.21 12.06
C SER A 183 0.81 -20.32 11.26
N CYS A 184 0.32 -19.22 10.71
CA CYS A 184 -0.87 -19.15 9.84
C CYS A 184 -0.52 -19.30 8.35
N GLY A 185 0.75 -19.41 7.99
CA GLY A 185 1.20 -19.46 6.59
C GLY A 185 1.00 -18.14 5.83
N VAL A 186 0.99 -16.99 6.52
CA VAL A 186 0.82 -15.66 5.93
C VAL A 186 2.11 -14.86 6.05
N ARG A 187 2.64 -14.40 4.91
CA ARG A 187 3.82 -13.54 4.84
C ARG A 187 3.46 -12.07 4.98
N VAL A 188 4.35 -11.26 5.51
CA VAL A 188 4.19 -9.79 5.60
C VAL A 188 5.46 -9.10 5.14
N ASN A 189 5.33 -8.20 4.16
CA ASN A 189 6.43 -7.38 3.68
C ASN A 189 5.97 -5.93 3.51
N THR A 190 6.92 -5.02 3.39
CA THR A 190 6.65 -3.61 3.17
C THR A 190 7.47 -3.09 2.00
N ILE A 191 6.82 -2.41 1.06
CA ILE A 191 7.50 -1.62 0.04
C ILE A 191 7.75 -0.23 0.61
N VAL A 192 8.93 0.31 0.34
CA VAL A 192 9.37 1.65 0.75
C VAL A 192 9.65 2.47 -0.51
N PRO A 193 8.63 3.11 -1.09
CA PRO A 193 8.80 3.93 -2.29
C PRO A 193 9.64 5.17 -2.04
N GLY A 194 10.43 5.54 -3.04
CA GLY A 194 11.00 6.87 -3.18
C GLY A 194 10.01 7.86 -3.79
N LEU A 195 10.51 8.72 -4.68
CA LEU A 195 9.69 9.66 -5.44
C LEU A 195 9.09 8.94 -6.65
N ILE A 196 7.80 8.65 -6.61
CA ILE A 196 7.08 7.96 -7.69
C ILE A 196 6.11 8.93 -8.35
N HIS A 197 6.14 8.99 -9.68
CA HIS A 197 5.22 9.81 -10.47
C HIS A 197 3.78 9.35 -10.22
N THR A 198 2.99 10.23 -9.61
CA THR A 198 1.58 10.01 -9.30
C THR A 198 0.81 11.30 -9.60
N PRO A 199 -0.52 11.29 -9.69
CA PRO A 199 -1.31 12.52 -9.93
C PRO A 199 -0.98 13.67 -8.97
N LEU A 200 -0.49 13.38 -7.78
CA LEU A 200 -0.03 14.40 -6.83
C LEU A 200 1.16 15.19 -7.39
N PHE A 201 2.08 14.56 -8.11
CA PHE A 201 3.25 15.21 -8.69
C PHE A 201 2.93 15.97 -9.98
N GLU A 202 1.87 15.63 -10.68
CA GLU A 202 1.42 16.33 -11.90
C GLU A 202 0.97 17.77 -11.60
N SER A 203 0.54 18.04 -10.38
CA SER A 203 0.13 19.39 -9.95
C SER A 203 1.29 20.30 -9.57
N LEU A 204 2.54 19.80 -9.55
CA LEU A 204 3.70 20.58 -9.17
C LEU A 204 4.17 21.51 -10.30
N PRO A 205 4.69 22.71 -9.99
CA PRO A 205 5.38 23.52 -10.96
C PRO A 205 6.57 22.76 -11.60
N GLU A 206 6.79 22.95 -12.90
CA GLU A 206 7.83 22.25 -13.68
C GLU A 206 9.22 22.31 -13.02
N GLN A 207 9.58 23.48 -12.46
CA GLN A 207 10.86 23.66 -11.79
C GLN A 207 10.99 22.79 -10.52
N ALA A 208 9.90 22.64 -9.75
CA ALA A 208 9.88 21.77 -8.57
C ALA A 208 9.97 20.31 -8.98
N TYR A 209 9.24 19.90 -10.02
CA TYR A 209 9.30 18.56 -10.58
C TYR A 209 10.73 18.18 -11.02
N LYS A 210 11.38 19.03 -11.81
CA LYS A 210 12.78 18.82 -12.25
C LYS A 210 13.78 18.77 -11.09
N SER A 211 13.55 19.54 -10.03
CA SER A 211 14.39 19.50 -8.83
C SER A 211 14.27 18.15 -8.11
N LEU A 212 13.06 17.58 -8.06
CA LEU A 212 12.82 16.27 -7.49
C LEU A 212 13.47 15.16 -8.34
N GLU A 213 13.34 15.22 -9.66
CA GLU A 213 14.02 14.26 -10.57
C GLU A 213 15.54 14.29 -10.37
N ALA A 214 16.13 15.48 -10.27
CA ALA A 214 17.56 15.63 -10.08
C ALA A 214 18.08 15.11 -8.73
N SER A 215 17.19 14.88 -7.75
CA SER A 215 17.53 14.31 -6.46
C SER A 215 17.64 12.77 -6.48
N VAL A 216 17.12 12.10 -7.53
CA VAL A 216 17.20 10.65 -7.71
C VAL A 216 18.55 10.31 -8.34
N CYS A 217 19.30 9.39 -7.70
CA CYS A 217 20.65 9.06 -8.15
C CYS A 217 20.67 8.33 -9.50
N TYR A 218 19.86 7.25 -9.62
CA TYR A 218 19.77 6.47 -10.86
C TYR A 218 18.54 5.54 -10.83
N PRO A 219 17.78 5.45 -11.91
CA PRO A 219 17.82 6.35 -13.08
C PRO A 219 17.40 7.78 -12.70
N PRO A 220 17.91 8.84 -13.40
CA PRO A 220 17.66 10.24 -13.03
C PRO A 220 16.26 10.70 -13.45
N ARG A 221 15.25 10.13 -12.83
CA ARG A 221 13.82 10.38 -13.01
C ARG A 221 13.04 9.92 -11.80
N LEU A 222 11.78 10.37 -11.69
CA LEU A 222 10.86 9.75 -10.75
C LEU A 222 10.60 8.28 -11.14
N GLY A 223 10.38 7.43 -10.16
CA GLY A 223 9.88 6.07 -10.38
C GLY A 223 8.47 6.10 -11.00
N LYS A 224 8.09 4.99 -11.62
CA LYS A 224 6.75 4.82 -12.20
C LYS A 224 5.89 3.94 -11.30
N PRO A 225 4.55 4.14 -11.24
CA PRO A 225 3.64 3.27 -10.50
C PRO A 225 3.79 1.79 -10.88
N GLU A 226 4.05 1.49 -12.16
CA GLU A 226 4.24 0.14 -12.67
C GLU A 226 5.48 -0.55 -12.08
N GLU A 227 6.51 0.20 -11.70
CA GLU A 227 7.71 -0.35 -11.03
C GLU A 227 7.38 -0.82 -9.61
N ILE A 228 6.50 -0.10 -8.89
CA ILE A 228 5.95 -0.53 -7.60
C ILE A 228 5.05 -1.76 -7.77
N ALA A 229 4.19 -1.75 -8.77
CA ALA A 229 3.32 -2.89 -9.09
C ALA A 229 4.15 -4.15 -9.42
N HIS A 230 5.22 -4.02 -10.18
CA HIS A 230 6.15 -5.12 -10.48
C HIS A 230 6.80 -5.69 -9.21
N LEU A 231 7.23 -4.83 -8.28
CA LEU A 231 7.76 -5.29 -7.00
C LEU A 231 6.68 -5.99 -6.16
N SER A 232 5.44 -5.50 -6.19
CA SER A 232 4.31 -6.15 -5.50
C SER A 232 4.03 -7.55 -6.05
N VAL A 233 4.06 -7.70 -7.37
CA VAL A 233 3.96 -9.01 -8.05
C VAL A 233 5.11 -9.92 -7.61
N PHE A 234 6.36 -9.42 -7.66
CA PHE A 234 7.53 -10.20 -7.22
C PHE A 234 7.42 -10.69 -5.77
N ILE A 235 7.01 -9.82 -4.83
CA ILE A 235 6.82 -10.19 -3.44
C ILE A 235 5.72 -11.26 -3.29
N ALA A 236 4.64 -11.14 -4.06
CA ALA A 236 3.56 -12.12 -4.04
C ALA A 236 4.00 -13.47 -4.59
N GLU A 237 4.77 -13.50 -5.69
CA GLU A 237 5.25 -14.71 -6.35
C GLU A 237 6.41 -15.41 -5.61
N ASN A 238 7.25 -14.65 -4.87
CA ASN A 238 8.43 -15.19 -4.19
C ASN A 238 8.13 -15.54 -2.73
N ASP A 239 7.95 -16.82 -2.45
CA ASP A 239 7.53 -17.31 -1.13
C ASP A 239 8.63 -17.18 -0.05
N TYR A 240 9.89 -16.96 -0.42
CA TYR A 240 10.98 -16.76 0.55
C TYR A 240 11.16 -15.31 1.02
N VAL A 241 10.47 -14.35 0.39
CA VAL A 241 10.48 -12.95 0.81
C VAL A 241 9.43 -12.76 1.92
N ASN A 242 9.91 -12.58 3.16
CA ASN A 242 9.05 -12.42 4.34
C ASN A 242 9.73 -11.56 5.43
N GLY A 243 9.00 -10.65 6.02
CA GLY A 243 9.44 -9.77 7.12
C GLY A 243 10.33 -8.61 6.69
N GLU A 244 10.42 -8.29 5.40
CA GLU A 244 11.37 -7.30 4.86
C GLU A 244 10.68 -5.99 4.46
N SER A 245 11.43 -4.89 4.61
CA SER A 245 11.06 -3.55 4.14
C SER A 245 11.95 -3.17 2.96
N ILE A 246 11.42 -3.30 1.74
CA ILE A 246 12.21 -3.20 0.49
C ILE A 246 12.10 -1.77 -0.07
N ARG A 247 13.22 -1.05 -0.12
CA ARG A 247 13.30 0.27 -0.76
C ARG A 247 13.27 0.12 -2.28
N LEU A 248 12.40 0.92 -2.92
CA LEU A 248 12.36 1.10 -4.38
C LEU A 248 12.37 2.60 -4.67
N ASP A 249 13.56 3.19 -4.79
CA ASP A 249 13.74 4.63 -4.61
C ASP A 249 14.84 5.26 -5.50
N GLY A 250 15.44 4.52 -6.43
CA GLY A 250 16.52 5.04 -7.27
C GLY A 250 17.74 5.53 -6.48
N ALA A 251 17.98 4.94 -5.30
CA ALA A 251 19.05 5.31 -4.37
C ALA A 251 18.95 6.74 -3.80
N ILE A 252 17.75 7.35 -3.82
CA ILE A 252 17.56 8.68 -3.21
C ILE A 252 17.78 8.62 -1.69
N ARG A 253 18.36 9.71 -1.16
CA ARG A 253 18.33 10.03 0.26
C ARG A 253 17.83 11.48 0.38
N MET A 254 16.67 11.62 1.01
CA MET A 254 15.95 12.89 1.05
C MET A 254 16.74 13.94 1.81
N GLN A 255 16.91 15.10 1.19
CA GLN A 255 17.47 16.26 1.87
C GLN A 255 16.43 16.85 2.85
N PRO A 256 16.86 17.61 3.89
CA PRO A 256 15.92 18.18 4.88
C PRO A 256 14.83 19.09 4.28
N ARG A 257 15.07 19.62 3.08
CA ARG A 257 14.16 20.50 2.32
C ARG A 257 14.32 20.26 0.84
#